data_1915ca2483560053f1bd215ddfb967f4
#
_entry.id   1915ca2483560053f1bd215ddfb967f4
#
_cell.length_a   1.000
_cell.length_b   1.000
_cell.length_c   1.000
_cell.angle_alpha   90.00
_cell.angle_beta   90.00
_cell.angle_gamma   90.00
#
_symmetry.space_group_name_H-M   'P 1'
#
loop_
_entity.id
_entity.type
_entity.pdbx_description
1 polymer ?
#
loop_
_entity_poly.entity_id
_entity_poly.type
_entity_poly.pdbx_seq_one_letter_code
_entity_poly.pdbx_strand_id
1 'polypeptide(L)'
;DVLGSRGLGDVYKRQLLVGMQGTHKSTFCRELIPPALRAYYTDSIDFSRKRDAELYLNRFALINIDEFDQVTLTQQGFLKHILQKPVVNLRKPHGSLVQELQRYASFIGTSNQKDLLTDPSGSRRFICVEVTGVIDTTQPIDYEQLYAQAMHEIYHGERYWFDSEDEKIMTENNREFEQTPAILQLFHQYFKGAQKEGEGEYLSPMEILNYLQKKSSIPLSSSKVYHFGRLLQKCGIPSKHTYKGTLYQIVKLE
;
A
#
# COMPACT_ATOMS: atom_id res chain seq x y z
N ASP A 1 31.49 1.28 0.34
CA ASP A 1 30.39 0.95 -0.59
C ASP A 1 29.36 0.03 0.06
N VAL A 2 28.71 0.54 1.12
CA VAL A 2 27.70 -0.23 1.88
C VAL A 2 26.38 -0.38 1.09
N LEU A 3 26.16 0.48 0.09
CA LEU A 3 24.94 0.50 -0.73
C LEU A 3 25.01 -0.39 -1.98
N GLY A 4 26.18 -0.90 -2.36
CA GLY A 4 26.36 -1.58 -3.65
C GLY A 4 26.20 -3.09 -3.67
N SER A 5 26.14 -3.78 -2.54
CA SER A 5 26.20 -5.24 -2.51
C SER A 5 24.95 -5.96 -1.98
N ARG A 6 23.94 -5.23 -1.52
CA ARG A 6 22.69 -5.84 -1.03
C ARG A 6 21.55 -5.35 -1.90
N GLY A 7 20.89 -6.29 -2.55
CA GLY A 7 19.92 -6.05 -3.60
C GLY A 7 18.92 -4.93 -3.28
N LEU A 8 18.64 -4.13 -4.28
CA LEU A 8 17.66 -3.02 -4.31
C LEU A 8 16.23 -3.39 -3.84
N GLY A 9 16.02 -4.65 -3.40
CA GLY A 9 14.72 -5.15 -2.94
C GLY A 9 14.13 -4.38 -1.75
N ASP A 10 14.97 -3.81 -0.91
CA ASP A 10 14.55 -3.33 0.41
C ASP A 10 14.29 -1.82 0.50
N VAL A 11 14.71 -1.05 -0.50
CA VAL A 11 14.48 0.40 -0.58
C VAL A 11 13.01 0.75 -0.90
N TYR A 12 12.17 -0.23 -1.13
CA TYR A 12 10.81 -0.05 -1.68
C TYR A 12 9.69 -0.03 -0.64
N LYS A 13 10.02 -0.15 0.63
CA LYS A 13 9.02 -0.10 1.72
C LYS A 13 8.74 1.34 2.12
N ARG A 14 7.48 1.66 2.35
CA ARG A 14 7.00 3.02 2.64
C ARG A 14 6.13 3.01 3.86
N GLN A 15 6.37 3.93 4.75
CA GLN A 15 5.54 4.12 5.92
C GLN A 15 4.28 4.89 5.55
N LEU A 16 3.13 4.41 6.02
CA LEU A 16 1.86 5.10 5.94
C LEU A 16 1.35 5.33 7.37
N LEU A 17 1.27 6.58 7.77
CA LEU A 17 0.70 6.97 9.04
C LEU A 17 -0.81 7.09 8.88
N VAL A 18 -1.55 6.23 9.54
CA VAL A 18 -3.00 6.13 9.43
C VAL A 18 -3.65 6.56 10.73
N GLY A 19 -4.62 7.46 10.71
CA GLY A 19 -5.30 7.91 11.92
C GLY A 19 -6.19 9.11 11.69
N MET A 20 -6.88 9.54 12.71
CA MET A 20 -7.85 10.64 12.64
C MET A 20 -7.23 11.92 12.11
N GLN A 21 -8.05 12.76 11.49
CA GLN A 21 -7.66 14.11 11.10
C GLN A 21 -7.26 14.93 12.34
N GLY A 22 -6.27 15.82 12.20
CA GLY A 22 -5.79 16.67 13.29
C GLY A 22 -4.79 16.00 14.24
N THR A 23 -4.35 14.77 13.97
CA THR A 23 -3.32 14.08 14.79
C THR A 23 -1.88 14.47 14.44
N HIS A 24 -1.65 15.52 13.68
CA HIS A 24 -0.36 16.11 13.29
C HIS A 24 0.54 15.19 12.45
N LYS A 25 -0.01 14.19 11.74
CA LYS A 25 0.76 13.26 10.90
C LYS A 25 1.61 13.96 9.85
N SER A 26 1.02 14.89 9.06
CA SER A 26 1.72 15.61 8.01
C SER A 26 2.79 16.54 8.56
N THR A 27 2.54 17.15 9.74
CA THR A 27 3.54 17.94 10.47
C THR A 27 4.72 17.07 10.88
N PHE A 28 4.46 15.91 11.48
CA PHE A 28 5.49 14.93 11.85
C PHE A 28 6.33 14.52 10.63
N CYS A 29 5.69 14.17 9.51
CA CYS A 29 6.41 13.80 8.27
C CYS A 29 7.36 14.92 7.81
N ARG A 30 6.91 16.16 7.87
CA ARG A 30 7.74 17.32 7.50
C ARG A 30 8.90 17.53 8.45
N GLU A 31 8.68 17.30 9.73
CA GLU A 31 9.68 17.51 10.78
C GLU A 31 10.73 16.42 10.89
N LEU A 32 10.59 15.32 10.13
CA LEU A 32 11.67 14.36 9.96
C LEU A 32 12.90 14.99 9.25
N ILE A 33 12.69 16.03 8.46
CA ILE A 33 13.77 16.75 7.75
C ILE A 33 14.15 18.01 8.52
N PRO A 34 15.43 18.20 8.87
CA PRO A 34 15.90 19.38 9.57
C PRO A 34 15.55 20.67 8.83
N PRO A 35 15.33 21.79 9.52
CA PRO A 35 14.98 23.08 8.89
C PRO A 35 15.94 23.51 7.77
N ALA A 36 17.24 23.29 7.94
CA ALA A 36 18.26 23.61 6.93
C ALA A 36 18.13 22.80 5.63
N LEU A 37 17.52 21.60 5.68
CA LEU A 37 17.32 20.71 4.54
C LEU A 37 15.87 20.67 4.07
N ARG A 38 15.01 21.54 4.57
CA ARG A 38 13.56 21.56 4.28
C ARG A 38 13.23 21.77 2.79
N ALA A 39 14.17 22.37 2.02
CA ALA A 39 14.06 22.49 0.57
C ALA A 39 14.07 21.13 -0.17
N TYR A 40 14.49 20.05 0.50
CA TYR A 40 14.51 18.69 -0.02
C TYR A 40 13.31 17.85 0.46
N TYR A 41 12.32 18.46 1.08
CA TYR A 41 11.03 17.88 1.42
C TYR A 41 9.94 18.39 0.48
N THR A 42 8.99 17.53 0.15
CA THR A 42 7.74 17.94 -0.50
C THR A 42 6.57 17.04 -0.07
N ASP A 43 5.40 17.63 0.03
CA ASP A 43 4.10 16.95 0.19
C ASP A 43 3.17 17.19 -1.01
N SER A 44 3.70 17.83 -2.05
CA SER A 44 2.94 18.21 -3.24
C SER A 44 3.48 17.49 -4.47
N ILE A 45 3.10 16.22 -4.64
CA ILE A 45 3.43 15.42 -5.83
C ILE A 45 2.21 15.20 -6.71
N ASP A 46 2.31 15.58 -7.99
CA ASP A 46 1.25 15.35 -8.97
C ASP A 46 1.53 14.07 -9.78
N PHE A 47 0.84 12.99 -9.46
CA PHE A 47 0.95 11.71 -10.16
C PHE A 47 0.37 11.72 -11.58
N SER A 48 -0.37 12.75 -11.98
CA SER A 48 -0.86 12.90 -13.35
C SER A 48 0.27 13.26 -14.30
N ARG A 49 1.29 13.98 -13.81
CA ARG A 49 2.48 14.41 -14.53
C ARG A 49 3.64 13.45 -14.30
N LYS A 50 3.56 12.27 -14.89
CA LYS A 50 4.49 11.16 -14.63
C LYS A 50 5.97 11.56 -14.71
N ARG A 51 6.34 12.36 -15.72
CA ARG A 51 7.73 12.80 -15.93
C ARG A 51 8.22 13.71 -14.79
N ASP A 52 7.39 14.63 -14.35
CA ASP A 52 7.74 15.56 -13.27
C ASP A 52 7.83 14.80 -11.94
N ALA A 53 6.90 13.87 -11.68
CA ALA A 53 6.93 13.00 -10.52
C ALA A 53 8.19 12.11 -10.48
N GLU A 54 8.68 11.63 -11.63
CA GLU A 54 9.94 10.91 -11.70
C GLU A 54 11.15 11.79 -11.37
N LEU A 55 11.14 13.06 -11.79
CA LEU A 55 12.22 14.00 -11.46
C LEU A 55 12.31 14.30 -9.97
N TYR A 56 11.19 14.24 -9.26
CA TYR A 56 11.15 14.40 -7.81
C TYR A 56 12.00 13.37 -7.08
N LEU A 57 12.17 12.17 -7.66
CA LEU A 57 13.01 11.11 -7.08
C LEU A 57 14.49 11.49 -6.97
N ASN A 58 14.98 12.35 -7.87
CA ASN A 58 16.35 12.86 -7.82
C ASN A 58 16.47 14.18 -7.03
N ARG A 59 15.39 14.96 -6.96
CA ARG A 59 15.39 16.30 -6.38
C ARG A 59 15.21 16.31 -4.86
N PHE A 60 14.31 15.49 -4.34
CA PHE A 60 13.91 15.51 -2.93
C PHE A 60 14.55 14.35 -2.16
N ALA A 61 14.76 14.55 -0.86
CA ALA A 61 15.19 13.51 0.07
C ALA A 61 13.97 12.75 0.65
N LEU A 62 12.87 13.47 0.93
CA LEU A 62 11.65 12.90 1.45
C LEU A 62 10.44 13.48 0.72
N ILE A 63 9.61 12.58 0.20
CA ILE A 63 8.33 12.90 -0.43
C ILE A 63 7.21 12.35 0.46
N ASN A 64 6.39 13.23 0.99
CA ASN A 64 5.18 12.85 1.71
C ASN A 64 4.00 12.76 0.72
N ILE A 65 3.34 11.62 0.68
CA ILE A 65 2.07 11.46 -0.04
C ILE A 65 0.97 11.77 0.96
N ASP A 66 0.65 13.04 1.07
CA ASP A 66 -0.43 13.48 1.95
C ASP A 66 -1.80 13.01 1.41
N GLU A 67 -2.70 12.65 2.30
CA GLU A 67 -4.01 12.10 1.93
C GLU A 67 -3.91 10.93 0.94
N PHE A 68 -3.12 9.91 1.28
CA PHE A 68 -2.92 8.72 0.45
C PHE A 68 -4.25 8.05 0.02
N ASP A 69 -5.29 8.17 0.82
CA ASP A 69 -6.65 7.70 0.53
C ASP A 69 -7.29 8.39 -0.69
N GLN A 70 -6.81 9.57 -1.09
CA GLN A 70 -7.25 10.27 -2.31
C GLN A 70 -6.54 9.79 -3.58
N VAL A 71 -5.50 8.96 -3.47
CA VAL A 71 -4.75 8.43 -4.61
C VAL A 71 -5.60 7.43 -5.38
N THR A 72 -6.00 7.78 -6.61
CA THR A 72 -6.85 6.93 -7.44
C THR A 72 -6.16 5.60 -7.83
N LEU A 73 -6.95 4.57 -8.18
CA LEU A 73 -6.42 3.26 -8.62
C LEU A 73 -5.40 3.38 -9.77
N THR A 74 -5.64 4.29 -10.71
CA THR A 74 -4.72 4.53 -11.84
C THR A 74 -3.41 5.13 -11.36
N GLN A 75 -3.48 6.09 -10.43
CA GLN A 75 -2.31 6.71 -9.81
C GLN A 75 -1.54 5.73 -8.93
N GLN A 76 -2.22 4.83 -8.22
CA GLN A 76 -1.58 3.77 -7.44
C GLN A 76 -0.72 2.84 -8.32
N GLY A 77 -1.16 2.53 -9.54
CA GLY A 77 -0.36 1.77 -10.50
C GLY A 77 0.95 2.47 -10.86
N PHE A 78 0.89 3.77 -11.12
CA PHE A 78 2.08 4.58 -11.37
C PHE A 78 2.94 4.76 -10.10
N LEU A 79 2.32 4.98 -8.96
CA LEU A 79 3.02 5.06 -7.67
C LEU A 79 3.85 3.78 -7.41
N LYS A 80 3.27 2.60 -7.62
CA LYS A 80 4.01 1.32 -7.50
C LYS A 80 5.24 1.27 -8.40
N HIS A 81 5.13 1.81 -9.62
CA HIS A 81 6.25 1.90 -10.56
C HIS A 81 7.36 2.83 -10.03
N ILE A 82 7.02 4.05 -9.63
CA ILE A 82 8.03 5.01 -9.16
C ILE A 82 8.65 4.62 -7.81
N LEU A 83 7.90 3.94 -6.96
CA LEU A 83 8.42 3.41 -5.70
C LEU A 83 9.58 2.42 -5.92
N GLN A 84 9.54 1.64 -6.98
CA GLN A 84 10.54 0.61 -7.31
C GLN A 84 11.65 1.10 -8.23
N LYS A 85 11.57 2.33 -8.73
CA LYS A 85 12.51 2.87 -9.71
C LYS A 85 13.83 3.25 -9.03
N PRO A 86 14.95 2.59 -9.32
CA PRO A 86 16.23 2.87 -8.66
C PRO A 86 16.91 4.11 -9.23
N VAL A 87 16.68 4.41 -10.49
CA VAL A 87 17.27 5.52 -11.24
C VAL A 87 16.22 6.22 -12.07
N VAL A 88 16.43 7.49 -12.37
CA VAL A 88 15.55 8.29 -13.22
C VAL A 88 16.25 8.54 -14.55
N ASN A 89 15.66 8.07 -15.63
CA ASN A 89 16.15 8.30 -16.98
C ASN A 89 15.51 9.56 -17.57
N LEU A 90 16.28 10.62 -17.69
CA LEU A 90 15.81 11.90 -18.20
C LEU A 90 16.42 12.21 -19.55
N ARG A 91 15.59 12.57 -20.51
CA ARG A 91 16.00 13.19 -21.76
C ARG A 91 15.74 14.69 -21.68
N LYS A 92 16.78 15.52 -21.77
CA LYS A 92 16.61 16.98 -21.84
C LYS A 92 15.75 17.36 -23.05
N PRO A 93 14.93 18.40 -22.94
CA PRO A 93 14.25 18.98 -24.10
C PRO A 93 15.28 19.27 -25.19
N HIS A 94 15.00 18.84 -26.42
CA HIS A 94 15.89 18.98 -27.58
C HIS A 94 17.25 18.26 -27.51
N GLY A 95 17.50 17.47 -26.49
CA GLY A 95 18.70 16.64 -26.36
C GLY A 95 18.51 15.24 -26.96
N SER A 96 19.57 14.70 -27.56
CA SER A 96 19.61 13.30 -28.06
C SER A 96 19.98 12.29 -26.98
N LEU A 97 20.68 12.72 -25.93
CA LEU A 97 21.19 11.85 -24.88
C LEU A 97 20.23 11.73 -23.71
N VAL A 98 20.04 10.49 -23.25
CA VAL A 98 19.36 10.18 -22.00
C VAL A 98 20.38 10.28 -20.88
N GLN A 99 20.08 11.06 -19.85
CA GLN A 99 20.88 11.12 -18.62
C GLN A 99 20.24 10.21 -17.58
N GLU A 100 21.06 9.40 -16.94
CA GLU A 100 20.67 8.63 -15.78
C GLU A 100 20.94 9.49 -14.52
N LEU A 101 19.88 9.71 -13.74
CA LEU A 101 19.93 10.44 -12.49
C LEU A 101 19.69 9.47 -11.33
N GLN A 102 20.52 9.55 -10.33
CA GLN A 102 20.37 8.73 -9.13
C GLN A 102 19.13 9.15 -8.35
N ARG A 103 18.44 8.18 -7.78
CA ARG A 103 17.35 8.43 -6.85
C ARG A 103 17.91 8.73 -5.46
N TYR A 104 17.39 9.80 -4.84
CA TYR A 104 17.61 10.15 -3.44
C TYR A 104 16.34 10.02 -2.60
N ALA A 105 15.18 10.15 -3.22
CA ALA A 105 13.91 10.25 -2.52
C ALA A 105 13.51 8.96 -1.79
N SER A 106 13.21 9.12 -0.51
CA SER A 106 12.36 8.23 0.26
C SER A 106 10.92 8.73 0.24
N PHE A 107 9.97 7.83 0.52
CA PHE A 107 8.56 8.19 0.60
C PHE A 107 8.00 7.88 1.97
N ILE A 108 7.11 8.72 2.43
CA ILE A 108 6.22 8.50 3.55
C ILE A 108 4.82 8.91 3.09
N GLY A 109 3.78 8.50 3.78
CA GLY A 109 2.45 8.97 3.46
C GLY A 109 1.57 9.08 4.69
N THR A 110 0.47 9.83 4.56
CA THR A 110 -0.54 9.98 5.59
C THR A 110 -1.91 9.59 5.05
N SER A 111 -2.78 9.07 5.90
CA SER A 111 -4.18 8.81 5.58
C SER A 111 -5.07 9.05 6.78
N ASN A 112 -6.29 9.49 6.51
CA ASN A 112 -7.34 9.61 7.51
C ASN A 112 -8.26 8.39 7.54
N GLN A 113 -8.13 7.47 6.59
CA GLN A 113 -8.93 6.26 6.47
C GLN A 113 -8.06 5.02 6.65
N LYS A 114 -8.61 3.97 7.30
CA LYS A 114 -7.90 2.70 7.50
C LYS A 114 -7.91 1.84 6.22
N ASP A 115 -9.01 1.77 5.51
CA ASP A 115 -9.24 0.92 4.35
C ASP A 115 -8.64 1.52 3.06
N LEU A 116 -7.33 1.62 3.01
CA LEU A 116 -6.58 2.33 1.96
C LEU A 116 -5.83 1.41 0.99
N LEU A 117 -5.51 0.18 1.39
CA LEU A 117 -4.77 -0.74 0.55
C LEU A 117 -5.72 -1.55 -0.35
N THR A 118 -5.79 -1.18 -1.62
CA THR A 118 -6.72 -1.79 -2.60
C THR A 118 -6.18 -3.06 -3.26
N ASP A 119 -4.86 -3.29 -3.17
CA ASP A 119 -4.19 -4.42 -3.81
C ASP A 119 -3.42 -5.25 -2.78
N PRO A 120 -3.94 -6.43 -2.42
CA PRO A 120 -3.28 -7.33 -1.47
C PRO A 120 -1.85 -7.74 -1.88
N SER A 121 -1.59 -7.81 -3.20
CA SER A 121 -0.24 -8.11 -3.70
C SER A 121 0.72 -6.94 -3.56
N GLY A 122 0.19 -5.73 -3.43
CA GLY A 122 0.92 -4.48 -3.26
C GLY A 122 1.13 -4.07 -1.81
N SER A 123 0.37 -4.65 -0.87
CA SER A 123 0.41 -4.29 0.56
C SER A 123 1.80 -4.46 1.18
N ARG A 124 2.58 -5.45 0.73
CA ARG A 124 3.97 -5.68 1.17
C ARG A 124 4.94 -4.50 0.93
N ARG A 125 4.52 -3.47 0.17
CA ARG A 125 5.34 -2.27 -0.09
C ARG A 125 5.12 -1.18 0.94
N PHE A 126 4.11 -1.33 1.78
CA PHE A 126 3.72 -0.34 2.77
C PHE A 126 3.88 -0.90 4.18
N ILE A 127 4.30 -0.06 5.09
CA ILE A 127 4.32 -0.31 6.53
C ILE A 127 3.26 0.63 7.10
N CYS A 128 2.06 0.08 7.33
CA CYS A 128 0.98 0.86 7.90
C CYS A 128 1.16 0.95 9.43
N VAL A 129 1.13 2.17 9.93
CA VAL A 129 1.24 2.48 11.36
C VAL A 129 0.01 3.27 11.78
N GLU A 130 -0.75 2.74 12.72
CA GLU A 130 -1.89 3.44 13.28
C GLU A 130 -1.44 4.51 14.29
N VAL A 131 -1.85 5.74 14.05
CA VAL A 131 -1.65 6.87 14.95
C VAL A 131 -2.89 7.00 15.82
N THR A 132 -2.80 6.52 17.06
CA THR A 132 -3.93 6.42 17.99
C THR A 132 -4.18 7.68 18.80
N GLY A 133 -3.26 8.65 18.76
CA GLY A 133 -3.35 9.92 19.50
C GLY A 133 -2.76 11.08 18.71
N VAL A 134 -2.79 12.25 19.33
CA VAL A 134 -2.16 13.46 18.77
C VAL A 134 -0.65 13.36 18.95
N ILE A 135 0.10 13.50 17.85
CA ILE A 135 1.56 13.54 17.90
C ILE A 135 1.97 14.89 18.51
N ASP A 136 2.80 14.87 19.54
CA ASP A 136 3.36 16.08 20.12
C ASP A 136 4.42 16.68 19.19
N THR A 137 4.09 17.80 18.59
CA THR A 137 4.97 18.57 17.71
C THR A 137 5.45 19.86 18.36
N THR A 138 5.24 20.03 19.66
CA THR A 138 5.61 21.24 20.40
C THR A 138 7.05 21.19 20.92
N GLN A 139 7.59 19.99 21.12
CA GLN A 139 8.94 19.80 21.60
C GLN A 139 9.96 19.99 20.48
N PRO A 140 11.06 20.71 20.73
CA PRO A 140 12.13 20.84 19.73
C PRO A 140 12.81 19.49 19.49
N ILE A 141 13.07 19.18 18.22
CA ILE A 141 13.79 17.98 17.83
C ILE A 141 15.29 18.29 17.83
N ASP A 142 16.05 17.51 18.58
CA ASP A 142 17.52 17.52 18.47
C ASP A 142 17.94 16.71 17.25
N TYR A 143 18.03 17.35 16.11
CA TYR A 143 18.38 16.71 14.86
C TYR A 143 19.81 16.16 14.83
N GLU A 144 20.75 16.80 15.53
CA GLU A 144 22.14 16.32 15.59
C GLU A 144 22.18 14.97 16.30
N GLN A 145 21.51 14.85 17.43
CA GLN A 145 21.44 13.62 18.18
C GLN A 145 20.64 12.54 17.43
N LEU A 146 19.49 12.91 16.84
CA LEU A 146 18.65 11.97 16.08
C LEU A 146 19.41 11.33 14.91
N TYR A 147 20.08 12.15 14.10
CA TYR A 147 20.82 11.64 12.95
C TYR A 147 22.14 10.95 13.36
N ALA A 148 22.79 11.42 14.44
CA ALA A 148 23.95 10.72 15.00
C ALA A 148 23.60 9.32 15.49
N GLN A 149 22.44 9.15 16.15
CA GLN A 149 21.95 7.85 16.56
C GLN A 149 21.68 6.94 15.35
N ALA A 150 20.96 7.43 14.35
CA ALA A 150 20.67 6.64 13.14
C ALA A 150 21.96 6.19 12.43
N MET A 151 22.96 7.07 12.33
CA MET A 151 24.26 6.73 11.76
C MET A 151 25.02 5.73 12.62
N HIS A 152 24.97 5.88 13.94
CA HIS A 152 25.58 4.94 14.88
C HIS A 152 25.02 3.53 14.69
N GLU A 153 23.69 3.38 14.64
CA GLU A 153 23.00 2.10 14.44
C GLU A 153 23.41 1.45 13.11
N ILE A 154 23.43 2.22 12.01
CA ILE A 154 23.85 1.73 10.69
C ILE A 154 25.32 1.24 10.73
N TYR A 155 26.23 1.99 11.35
CA TYR A 155 27.64 1.60 11.45
C TYR A 155 27.87 0.38 12.33
N HIS A 156 27.00 0.14 13.31
CA HIS A 156 27.06 -1.04 14.16
C HIS A 156 26.33 -2.25 13.59
N GLY A 157 25.83 -2.13 12.34
CA GLY A 157 25.25 -3.23 11.59
C GLY A 157 23.77 -3.45 11.87
N GLU A 158 23.09 -2.44 12.45
CA GLU A 158 21.63 -2.49 12.55
C GLU A 158 21.01 -2.66 11.17
N ARG A 159 20.00 -3.51 11.08
CA ARG A 159 19.39 -3.89 9.81
C ARG A 159 18.36 -2.86 9.39
N TYR A 160 18.58 -2.19 8.27
CA TYR A 160 17.67 -1.21 7.67
C TYR A 160 16.82 -1.77 6.51
N TRP A 161 16.85 -3.07 6.28
CA TRP A 161 16.05 -3.78 5.28
C TRP A 161 15.21 -4.87 5.94
N PHE A 162 14.16 -5.31 5.23
CA PHE A 162 13.26 -6.36 5.66
C PHE A 162 13.60 -7.66 4.94
N ASP A 163 13.58 -8.78 5.64
CA ASP A 163 13.66 -10.11 5.04
C ASP A 163 12.25 -10.70 4.78
N SER A 164 12.20 -11.95 4.34
CA SER A 164 10.96 -12.63 4.04
C SER A 164 10.06 -12.87 5.27
N GLU A 165 10.65 -12.94 6.47
CA GLU A 165 9.91 -13.09 7.72
C GLU A 165 9.26 -11.76 8.12
N ASP A 166 10.02 -10.67 8.06
CA ASP A 166 9.51 -9.32 8.27
C ASP A 166 8.38 -8.99 7.28
N GLU A 167 8.52 -9.43 6.01
CA GLU A 167 7.46 -9.23 5.00
C GLU A 167 6.16 -9.96 5.35
N LYS A 168 6.24 -11.14 5.95
CA LYS A 168 5.05 -11.86 6.42
C LYS A 168 4.37 -11.11 7.57
N ILE A 169 5.14 -10.71 8.59
CA ILE A 169 4.63 -9.94 9.74
C ILE A 169 3.98 -8.65 9.26
N MET A 170 4.65 -7.92 8.37
CA MET A 170 4.14 -6.68 7.82
C MET A 170 2.86 -6.89 7.01
N THR A 171 2.80 -7.96 6.19
CA THR A 171 1.60 -8.29 5.41
C THR A 171 0.44 -8.66 6.32
N GLU A 172 0.69 -9.36 7.43
CA GLU A 172 -0.32 -9.67 8.43
C GLU A 172 -0.86 -8.40 9.09
N ASN A 173 0.03 -7.52 9.56
CA ASN A 173 -0.34 -6.25 10.16
C ASN A 173 -1.12 -5.34 9.18
N ASN A 174 -0.76 -5.38 7.90
CA ASN A 174 -1.43 -4.58 6.88
C ASN A 174 -2.85 -5.06 6.54
N ARG A 175 -3.28 -6.23 6.99
CA ARG A 175 -4.66 -6.74 6.73
C ARG A 175 -5.74 -5.81 7.26
N GLU A 176 -5.48 -5.16 8.37
CA GLU A 176 -6.42 -4.20 8.97
C GLU A 176 -6.63 -2.95 8.10
N PHE A 177 -5.67 -2.68 7.21
CA PHE A 177 -5.68 -1.52 6.31
C PHE A 177 -6.07 -1.89 4.87
N GLU A 178 -6.39 -3.16 4.61
CA GLU A 178 -6.86 -3.59 3.30
C GLU A 178 -8.32 -3.22 3.08
N GLN A 179 -8.58 -2.57 1.96
CA GLN A 179 -9.96 -2.26 1.55
C GLN A 179 -10.71 -3.55 1.25
N THR A 180 -11.86 -3.73 1.91
CA THR A 180 -12.78 -4.81 1.57
C THR A 180 -13.48 -4.48 0.25
N PRO A 181 -13.27 -5.26 -0.82
CA PRO A 181 -13.93 -5.00 -2.10
C PRO A 181 -15.46 -4.95 -1.95
N ALA A 182 -16.11 -4.00 -2.62
CA ALA A 182 -17.56 -3.83 -2.54
C ALA A 182 -18.33 -5.12 -2.84
N ILE A 183 -17.78 -5.97 -3.72
CA ILE A 183 -18.37 -7.28 -4.03
C ILE A 183 -18.35 -8.25 -2.83
N LEU A 184 -17.33 -8.18 -1.96
CA LEU A 184 -17.28 -8.95 -0.72
C LEU A 184 -18.21 -8.38 0.34
N GLN A 185 -18.32 -7.06 0.43
CA GLN A 185 -19.31 -6.43 1.32
C GLN A 185 -20.72 -6.88 0.94
N LEU A 186 -21.02 -6.85 -0.36
CA LEU A 186 -22.31 -7.35 -0.88
C LEU A 186 -22.48 -8.85 -0.63
N PHE A 187 -21.42 -9.65 -0.78
CA PHE A 187 -21.46 -11.08 -0.43
C PHE A 187 -21.82 -11.28 1.04
N HIS A 188 -21.16 -10.62 1.95
CA HIS A 188 -21.43 -10.75 3.39
C HIS A 188 -22.80 -10.22 3.82
N GLN A 189 -23.44 -9.37 3.01
CA GLN A 189 -24.81 -8.93 3.25
C GLN A 189 -25.83 -10.05 2.97
N TYR A 190 -25.57 -10.93 2.00
CA TYR A 190 -26.51 -11.97 1.56
C TYR A 190 -26.03 -13.40 1.83
N PHE A 191 -24.77 -13.59 2.16
CA PHE A 191 -24.17 -14.90 2.36
C PHE A 191 -23.15 -14.89 3.49
N LYS A 192 -22.97 -16.05 4.10
CA LYS A 192 -21.83 -16.36 4.97
C LYS A 192 -21.22 -17.71 4.59
N GLY A 193 -19.95 -17.93 4.90
CA GLY A 193 -19.32 -19.24 4.79
C GLY A 193 -19.98 -20.23 5.77
N ALA A 194 -20.17 -21.46 5.35
CA ALA A 194 -20.63 -22.52 6.24
C ALA A 194 -19.62 -22.75 7.37
N GLN A 195 -20.10 -22.94 8.59
CA GLN A 195 -19.26 -23.23 9.75
C GLN A 195 -19.20 -24.72 10.08
N LYS A 196 -20.16 -25.50 9.57
CA LYS A 196 -20.25 -26.95 9.80
C LYS A 196 -20.38 -27.70 8.49
N GLU A 197 -19.87 -28.92 8.46
CA GLU A 197 -20.03 -29.79 7.32
C GLU A 197 -21.53 -30.12 7.14
N GLY A 198 -22.05 -29.99 5.90
CA GLY A 198 -23.47 -30.16 5.59
C GLY A 198 -24.35 -28.91 5.78
N GLU A 199 -23.81 -27.82 6.29
CA GLU A 199 -24.51 -26.53 6.40
C GLU A 199 -24.52 -25.80 5.05
N GLY A 200 -25.69 -25.27 4.65
CA GLY A 200 -25.82 -24.46 3.43
C GLY A 200 -25.72 -25.24 2.13
N GLU A 201 -25.37 -24.57 1.08
CA GLU A 201 -25.30 -25.12 -0.28
C GLU A 201 -23.94 -24.86 -0.93
N TYR A 202 -23.59 -25.67 -1.94
CA TYR A 202 -22.38 -25.49 -2.71
C TYR A 202 -22.67 -24.71 -3.99
N LEU A 203 -22.17 -23.49 -4.09
CA LEU A 203 -22.34 -22.64 -5.27
C LEU A 203 -21.00 -22.30 -5.91
N SER A 204 -21.00 -22.18 -7.23
CA SER A 204 -19.86 -21.62 -7.97
C SER A 204 -19.79 -20.10 -7.81
N PRO A 205 -18.61 -19.48 -8.00
CA PRO A 205 -18.48 -18.01 -8.00
C PRO A 205 -19.43 -17.32 -8.97
N MET A 206 -19.72 -17.96 -10.12
CA MET A 206 -20.66 -17.43 -11.11
C MET A 206 -22.10 -17.40 -10.58
N GLU A 207 -22.55 -18.47 -9.94
CA GLU A 207 -23.91 -18.55 -9.37
C GLU A 207 -24.10 -17.52 -8.27
N ILE A 208 -23.09 -17.38 -7.39
CA ILE A 208 -23.10 -16.37 -6.33
C ILE A 208 -23.18 -14.95 -6.94
N LEU A 209 -22.32 -14.65 -7.93
CA LEU A 209 -22.33 -13.35 -8.61
C LEU A 209 -23.65 -13.06 -9.30
N ASN A 210 -24.25 -14.05 -9.97
CA ASN A 210 -25.56 -13.89 -10.61
C ASN A 210 -26.66 -13.59 -9.59
N TYR A 211 -26.60 -14.22 -8.42
CA TYR A 211 -27.52 -13.91 -7.32
C TYR A 211 -27.33 -12.48 -6.82
N LEU A 212 -26.09 -12.07 -6.56
CA LEU A 212 -25.77 -10.73 -6.10
C LEU A 212 -26.16 -9.66 -7.13
N GLN A 213 -25.99 -9.94 -8.41
CA GLN A 213 -26.39 -9.05 -9.50
C GLN A 213 -27.90 -8.83 -9.56
N LYS A 214 -28.69 -9.89 -9.28
CA LYS A 214 -30.16 -9.76 -9.23
C LYS A 214 -30.64 -8.93 -8.02
N LYS A 215 -29.85 -8.91 -6.94
CA LYS A 215 -30.17 -8.18 -5.70
C LYS A 215 -29.60 -6.76 -5.67
N SER A 216 -28.62 -6.47 -6.52
CA SER A 216 -27.98 -5.16 -6.60
C SER A 216 -27.91 -4.69 -8.05
N SER A 217 -27.97 -3.38 -8.29
CA SER A 217 -27.82 -2.79 -9.61
C SER A 217 -26.35 -2.72 -10.08
N ILE A 218 -25.43 -3.49 -9.49
CA ILE A 218 -24.01 -3.45 -9.80
C ILE A 218 -23.75 -4.26 -11.09
N PRO A 219 -23.24 -3.68 -12.17
CA PRO A 219 -22.90 -4.43 -13.37
C PRO A 219 -21.68 -5.31 -13.09
N LEU A 220 -21.85 -6.62 -13.21
CA LEU A 220 -20.79 -7.61 -13.02
C LEU A 220 -20.33 -8.13 -14.39
N SER A 221 -19.06 -7.96 -14.72
CA SER A 221 -18.49 -8.56 -15.93
C SER A 221 -17.97 -9.96 -15.64
N SER A 222 -18.02 -10.85 -16.63
CA SER A 222 -17.50 -12.22 -16.54
C SER A 222 -16.04 -12.31 -16.14
N SER A 223 -15.23 -11.30 -16.48
CA SER A 223 -13.82 -11.21 -16.05
C SER A 223 -13.65 -11.10 -14.52
N LYS A 224 -14.68 -10.71 -13.80
CA LYS A 224 -14.67 -10.60 -12.34
C LYS A 224 -14.88 -11.94 -11.62
N VAL A 225 -15.40 -12.98 -12.31
CA VAL A 225 -15.72 -14.29 -11.70
C VAL A 225 -14.47 -14.94 -11.10
N TYR A 226 -13.39 -15.00 -11.86
CA TYR A 226 -12.14 -15.59 -11.40
C TYR A 226 -11.54 -14.80 -10.21
N HIS A 227 -11.58 -13.49 -10.29
CA HIS A 227 -11.12 -12.62 -9.20
C HIS A 227 -11.97 -12.81 -7.95
N PHE A 228 -13.28 -12.88 -8.10
CA PHE A 228 -14.21 -13.10 -6.99
C PHE A 228 -13.99 -14.48 -6.31
N GLY A 229 -13.77 -15.55 -7.09
CA GLY A 229 -13.40 -16.84 -6.54
C GLY A 229 -12.14 -16.80 -5.67
N ARG A 230 -11.12 -16.08 -6.11
CA ARG A 230 -9.90 -15.86 -5.29
C ARG A 230 -10.19 -15.07 -3.99
N LEU A 231 -11.09 -14.10 -4.04
CA LEU A 231 -11.51 -13.37 -2.84
C LEU A 231 -12.21 -14.26 -1.84
N LEU A 232 -13.14 -15.12 -2.29
CA LEU A 232 -13.82 -16.09 -1.41
C LEU A 232 -12.83 -17.07 -0.77
N GLN A 233 -11.85 -17.55 -1.54
CA GLN A 233 -10.79 -18.40 -1.02
C GLN A 233 -9.93 -17.67 0.03
N LYS A 234 -9.56 -16.41 -0.23
CA LYS A 234 -8.81 -15.58 0.72
C LYS A 234 -9.59 -15.33 2.01
N CYS A 235 -10.91 -15.22 1.93
CA CYS A 235 -11.79 -15.11 3.10
C CYS A 235 -11.97 -16.43 3.86
N GLY A 236 -11.30 -17.52 3.46
CA GLY A 236 -11.40 -18.80 4.14
C GLY A 236 -12.77 -19.49 3.98
N ILE A 237 -13.57 -19.11 2.97
CA ILE A 237 -14.84 -19.76 2.71
C ILE A 237 -14.60 -21.23 2.33
N PRO A 238 -15.21 -22.21 3.03
CA PRO A 238 -15.03 -23.63 2.73
C PRO A 238 -15.35 -23.93 1.27
N SER A 239 -14.52 -24.73 0.63
CA SER A 239 -14.68 -25.01 -0.79
C SER A 239 -14.31 -26.44 -1.14
N LYS A 240 -14.88 -26.96 -2.24
CA LYS A 240 -14.50 -28.24 -2.85
C LYS A 240 -14.18 -28.04 -4.32
N HIS A 241 -13.18 -28.78 -4.79
CA HIS A 241 -12.81 -28.78 -6.19
C HIS A 241 -13.60 -29.87 -6.94
N THR A 242 -14.18 -29.51 -8.08
CA THR A 242 -14.94 -30.43 -8.93
C THR A 242 -14.40 -30.34 -10.36
N TYR A 243 -14.79 -31.28 -11.23
CA TYR A 243 -14.44 -31.23 -12.66
C TYR A 243 -14.99 -29.98 -13.39
N LYS A 244 -16.03 -29.31 -12.81
CA LYS A 244 -16.60 -28.06 -13.32
C LYS A 244 -15.99 -26.80 -12.68
N GLY A 245 -15.03 -26.96 -11.77
CA GLY A 245 -14.39 -25.87 -11.05
C GLY A 245 -14.59 -25.92 -9.54
N THR A 246 -14.22 -24.85 -8.87
CA THR A 246 -14.32 -24.73 -7.41
C THR A 246 -15.73 -24.29 -7.01
N LEU A 247 -16.33 -25.01 -6.08
CA LEU A 247 -17.61 -24.67 -5.44
C LEU A 247 -17.34 -24.25 -4.00
N TYR A 248 -18.04 -23.24 -3.54
CA TYR A 248 -17.93 -22.68 -2.18
C TYR A 248 -19.16 -23.06 -1.36
N GLN A 249 -18.94 -23.54 -0.14
CA GLN A 249 -20.01 -23.91 0.78
C GLN A 249 -20.46 -22.66 1.55
N ILE A 250 -21.67 -22.23 1.28
CA ILE A 250 -22.22 -20.96 1.77
C ILE A 250 -23.63 -21.12 2.29
N VAL A 251 -24.00 -20.25 3.21
CA VAL A 251 -25.33 -20.12 3.77
C VAL A 251 -25.91 -18.79 3.33
N LYS A 252 -27.13 -18.80 2.77
CA LYS A 252 -27.87 -17.57 2.48
C LYS A 252 -28.35 -16.93 3.77
N LEU A 253 -28.19 -15.63 3.86
CA LEU A 253 -28.79 -14.80 4.91
C LEU A 253 -30.13 -14.29 4.38
N GLU A 254 -31.16 -14.39 5.18
CA GLU A 254 -32.49 -13.88 4.85
C GLU A 254 -32.55 -12.35 4.83
#